data_25de7a6cf752de02dd47d70dedf5f243
#
_entry.id   25de7a6cf752de02dd47d70dedf5f243
#
_cell.length_a   1.000
_cell.length_b   1.000
_cell.length_c   1.000
_cell.angle_alpha   90.00
_cell.angle_beta   90.00
_cell.angle_gamma   90.00
#
_symmetry.space_group_name_H-M   'P 1'
#
loop_
_entity.id
_entity.type
_entity.pdbx_description
1 polymer ?
#
loop_
_entity_poly.entity_id
_entity_poly.type
_entity_poly.pdbx_seq_one_letter_code
_entity_poly.pdbx_strand_id
1 'polypeptide(L)'
;MLPERVKVMNKAIKNILLILFFIFFNNVVYSEIKVKIERIGAPIAHPWGISQIEGTHYLVTARSGELFKVDIATGQQQPIANVPAVFAKRQGGLLDVVMENSRVYLCYSRPMPDGKAATALYQAELRGNALRGGQVLFTSNFLSTSGHHFGCRIVLAGDFIYFGLGERGERDTAQDNALYSGAVIRLARDGSLAPASGDNWPKGVFSKGHRNPQGIARHPRTGEIWLHEHGPKGGDEINILQAGANYGWPIVSHGREYYGGKVGEGLTQAAGFADPVWVWIPSIAPSGMAFYDKDMFPELKGGLLVGSLKFRSLYHLSLDGEKPASEQVILKQKIGRIRDVMVAEDGAILLLSDEVNGGLYRLSRD
;
A
#
# COMPACT_ATOMS: atom_id res chain seq x y z
N MET A 1 -1.84 61.32 -42.87
CA MET A 1 -1.54 60.98 -41.45
C MET A 1 -2.80 60.37 -40.85
N LEU A 2 -2.80 59.07 -40.58
CA LEU A 2 -3.91 58.37 -39.90
C LEU A 2 -3.89 58.70 -38.39
N PRO A 3 -5.00 58.95 -37.75
CA PRO A 3 -5.03 59.37 -36.34
C PRO A 3 -4.55 58.25 -35.41
N GLU A 4 -3.81 58.64 -34.36
CA GLU A 4 -3.13 57.79 -33.38
C GLU A 4 -4.04 56.70 -32.73
N ARG A 5 -5.34 56.93 -32.65
CA ARG A 5 -6.30 55.96 -32.11
C ARG A 5 -6.43 54.66 -32.91
N VAL A 6 -6.13 54.66 -34.19
CA VAL A 6 -6.16 53.45 -35.06
C VAL A 6 -4.91 52.58 -34.86
N LYS A 7 -3.77 53.19 -34.49
CA LYS A 7 -2.54 52.43 -34.20
C LYS A 7 -2.59 51.65 -32.89
N VAL A 8 -3.31 52.18 -31.86
CA VAL A 8 -3.47 51.52 -30.57
C VAL A 8 -4.45 50.32 -30.68
N MET A 9 -5.49 50.45 -31.47
CA MET A 9 -6.48 49.39 -31.67
C MET A 9 -5.90 48.18 -32.43
N ASN A 10 -5.03 48.41 -33.41
CA ASN A 10 -4.35 47.33 -34.16
C ASN A 10 -3.31 46.56 -33.30
N LYS A 11 -2.74 47.22 -32.27
CA LYS A 11 -1.79 46.57 -31.37
C LYS A 11 -2.51 45.70 -30.30
N ALA A 12 -3.71 46.15 -29.85
CA ALA A 12 -4.55 45.38 -28.93
C ALA A 12 -5.16 44.14 -29.61
N ILE A 13 -5.59 44.24 -30.87
CA ILE A 13 -6.14 43.11 -31.63
C ILE A 13 -5.04 42.07 -31.95
N LYS A 14 -3.80 42.48 -32.24
CA LYS A 14 -2.67 41.54 -32.44
C LYS A 14 -2.29 40.79 -31.15
N ASN A 15 -2.38 41.43 -29.98
CA ASN A 15 -2.10 40.76 -28.72
C ASN A 15 -3.23 39.82 -28.25
N ILE A 16 -4.47 40.09 -28.65
CA ILE A 16 -5.61 39.19 -28.36
C ILE A 16 -5.58 37.97 -29.27
N LEU A 17 -5.11 38.08 -30.51
CA LEU A 17 -4.92 36.93 -31.41
C LEU A 17 -3.73 36.03 -31.05
N LEU A 18 -2.74 36.52 -30.28
CA LEU A 18 -1.60 35.72 -29.84
C LEU A 18 -1.88 34.93 -28.55
N ILE A 19 -2.92 35.28 -27.79
CA ILE A 19 -3.29 34.57 -26.55
C ILE A 19 -4.28 33.42 -26.82
N LEU A 20 -4.90 33.36 -27.97
CA LEU A 20 -5.86 32.31 -28.34
C LEU A 20 -5.27 31.07 -29.00
N PHE A 21 -3.94 30.92 -29.08
CA PHE A 21 -3.32 29.81 -29.81
C PHE A 21 -2.54 28.82 -28.95
N PHE A 22 -2.70 28.82 -27.61
CA PHE A 22 -2.08 27.83 -26.72
C PHE A 22 -3.03 27.23 -25.69
N ILE A 23 -4.27 26.92 -26.11
CA ILE A 23 -5.04 25.89 -25.41
C ILE A 23 -4.92 24.62 -26.27
N PHE A 24 -3.76 23.96 -26.20
CA PHE A 24 -3.70 22.55 -26.52
C PHE A 24 -4.54 21.81 -25.46
N PHE A 25 -5.78 21.53 -25.78
CA PHE A 25 -6.48 20.42 -25.18
C PHE A 25 -5.64 19.18 -25.52
N ASN A 26 -4.76 18.77 -24.62
CA ASN A 26 -4.35 17.40 -24.56
C ASN A 26 -5.63 16.60 -24.27
N ASN A 27 -6.35 16.24 -25.32
CA ASN A 27 -7.30 15.16 -25.27
C ASN A 27 -6.47 13.90 -25.03
N VAL A 28 -6.22 13.60 -23.75
CA VAL A 28 -5.80 12.27 -23.33
C VAL A 28 -6.97 11.39 -23.72
N VAL A 29 -6.85 10.72 -24.87
CA VAL A 29 -7.76 9.66 -25.26
C VAL A 29 -7.55 8.55 -24.25
N TYR A 30 -8.39 8.54 -23.22
CA TYR A 30 -8.49 7.40 -22.32
C TYR A 30 -9.04 6.23 -23.13
N SER A 31 -8.17 5.40 -23.66
CA SER A 31 -8.56 4.08 -24.10
C SER A 31 -9.01 3.32 -22.86
N GLU A 32 -10.31 3.11 -22.71
CA GLU A 32 -10.85 2.32 -21.62
C GLU A 32 -10.28 0.90 -21.73
N ILE A 33 -9.49 0.50 -20.74
CA ILE A 33 -8.93 -0.86 -20.70
C ILE A 33 -10.09 -1.79 -20.46
N LYS A 34 -10.44 -2.59 -21.48
CA LYS A 34 -11.49 -3.61 -21.35
C LYS A 34 -10.97 -4.74 -20.48
N VAL A 35 -11.66 -4.98 -19.38
CA VAL A 35 -11.34 -6.04 -18.42
C VAL A 35 -12.55 -6.94 -18.20
N LYS A 36 -12.33 -8.23 -18.30
CA LYS A 36 -13.24 -9.25 -17.79
C LYS A 36 -12.99 -9.39 -16.29
N ILE A 37 -14.06 -9.40 -15.49
CA ILE A 37 -14.00 -9.52 -14.03
C ILE A 37 -14.67 -10.81 -13.63
N GLU A 38 -13.94 -11.68 -12.98
CA GLU A 38 -14.46 -12.96 -12.48
C GLU A 38 -14.26 -13.03 -10.96
N ARG A 39 -15.30 -13.41 -10.22
CA ARG A 39 -15.19 -13.76 -8.82
C ARG A 39 -14.72 -15.20 -8.69
N ILE A 40 -13.69 -15.41 -7.86
CA ILE A 40 -13.12 -16.72 -7.62
C ILE A 40 -13.63 -17.27 -6.28
N GLY A 41 -14.32 -18.42 -6.36
CA GLY A 41 -14.77 -19.16 -5.19
C GLY A 41 -15.87 -18.48 -4.36
N ALA A 42 -16.05 -18.99 -3.15
CA ALA A 42 -17.02 -18.50 -2.18
C ALA A 42 -16.60 -17.15 -1.55
N PRO A 43 -17.53 -16.40 -0.92
CA PRO A 43 -17.18 -15.21 -0.15
C PRO A 43 -16.18 -15.50 0.96
N ILE A 44 -15.22 -14.58 1.16
CA ILE A 44 -14.34 -14.51 2.32
C ILE A 44 -14.64 -13.19 3.01
N ALA A 45 -14.96 -13.21 4.30
CA ALA A 45 -15.27 -11.99 5.05
C ALA A 45 -14.00 -11.17 5.30
N HIS A 46 -13.99 -9.92 4.83
CA HIS A 46 -12.87 -9.01 5.00
C HIS A 46 -11.50 -9.62 4.66
N PRO A 47 -11.29 -10.18 3.44
CA PRO A 47 -9.99 -10.69 3.05
C PRO A 47 -8.98 -9.54 3.04
N TRP A 48 -7.72 -9.81 3.42
CA TRP A 48 -6.77 -8.73 3.65
C TRP A 48 -5.49 -8.82 2.82
N GLY A 49 -4.82 -9.96 2.80
CA GLY A 49 -3.57 -10.19 2.07
C GLY A 49 -3.66 -11.42 1.18
N ILE A 50 -2.96 -11.42 0.05
CA ILE A 50 -2.87 -12.52 -0.88
C ILE A 50 -1.42 -12.81 -1.23
N SER A 51 -1.04 -14.09 -1.27
CA SER A 51 0.30 -14.53 -1.69
C SER A 51 0.20 -15.81 -2.50
N GLN A 52 0.97 -15.90 -3.59
CA GLN A 52 1.03 -17.12 -4.37
C GLN A 52 1.77 -18.23 -3.60
N ILE A 53 1.27 -19.46 -3.71
CA ILE A 53 1.96 -20.67 -3.25
C ILE A 53 2.75 -21.24 -4.43
N GLU A 54 2.03 -21.74 -5.42
CA GLU A 54 2.55 -22.28 -6.69
C GLU A 54 1.42 -22.39 -7.71
N GLY A 55 1.69 -22.19 -8.99
CA GLY A 55 0.71 -22.31 -10.08
C GLY A 55 -0.55 -21.50 -9.78
N THR A 56 -1.69 -22.20 -9.69
CA THR A 56 -3.02 -21.60 -9.45
C THR A 56 -3.38 -21.48 -7.96
N HIS A 57 -2.50 -21.87 -7.03
CA HIS A 57 -2.79 -21.89 -5.60
C HIS A 57 -2.25 -20.64 -4.90
N TYR A 58 -3.10 -20.05 -4.07
CA TYR A 58 -2.79 -18.82 -3.33
C TYR A 58 -3.18 -18.95 -1.85
N LEU A 59 -2.47 -18.26 -0.97
CA LEU A 59 -2.89 -17.99 0.40
C LEU A 59 -3.69 -16.70 0.42
N VAL A 60 -4.81 -16.70 1.14
CA VAL A 60 -5.63 -15.51 1.40
C VAL A 60 -5.91 -15.42 2.88
N THR A 61 -5.57 -14.29 3.50
CA THR A 61 -5.92 -14.00 4.90
C THR A 61 -7.30 -13.38 4.98
N ALA A 62 -8.03 -13.70 6.05
CA ALA A 62 -9.21 -12.98 6.48
C ALA A 62 -8.90 -12.25 7.81
N ARG A 63 -9.36 -11.01 7.93
CA ARG A 63 -9.05 -10.16 9.08
C ARG A 63 -9.49 -10.74 10.43
N SER A 64 -10.52 -11.60 10.44
CA SER A 64 -10.99 -12.35 11.62
C SER A 64 -9.97 -13.34 12.18
N GLY A 65 -8.97 -13.77 11.39
CA GLY A 65 -7.91 -14.69 11.83
C GLY A 65 -7.83 -15.97 11.03
N GLU A 66 -8.65 -16.15 10.00
CA GLU A 66 -8.59 -17.31 9.13
C GLU A 66 -7.55 -17.10 8.02
N LEU A 67 -6.94 -18.20 7.61
CA LEU A 67 -6.07 -18.30 6.44
C LEU A 67 -6.62 -19.39 5.53
N PHE A 68 -6.74 -19.09 4.25
CA PHE A 68 -7.25 -20.01 3.24
C PHE A 68 -6.20 -20.31 2.17
N LYS A 69 -6.14 -21.57 1.73
CA LYS A 69 -5.57 -21.93 0.44
C LYS A 69 -6.68 -21.89 -0.60
N VAL A 70 -6.50 -21.09 -1.64
CA VAL A 70 -7.47 -20.89 -2.72
C VAL A 70 -6.84 -21.32 -4.04
N ASP A 71 -7.52 -22.19 -4.78
CA ASP A 71 -7.18 -22.50 -6.16
C ASP A 71 -7.99 -21.57 -7.08
N ILE A 72 -7.31 -20.67 -7.78
CA ILE A 72 -7.96 -19.67 -8.64
C ILE A 72 -8.53 -20.27 -9.93
N ALA A 73 -8.12 -21.48 -10.34
CA ALA A 73 -8.66 -22.16 -11.51
C ALA A 73 -10.02 -22.81 -11.23
N THR A 74 -10.21 -23.35 -10.03
CA THR A 74 -11.43 -24.10 -9.65
C THR A 74 -12.32 -23.33 -8.69
N GLY A 75 -11.79 -22.31 -8.00
CA GLY A 75 -12.47 -21.60 -6.93
C GLY A 75 -12.53 -22.37 -5.62
N GLN A 76 -11.85 -23.52 -5.51
CA GLN A 76 -11.82 -24.32 -4.28
C GLN A 76 -11.07 -23.57 -3.18
N GLN A 77 -11.64 -23.57 -1.98
CA GLN A 77 -11.07 -22.93 -0.79
C GLN A 77 -10.90 -23.96 0.33
N GLN A 78 -9.72 -23.98 0.94
CA GLN A 78 -9.40 -24.88 2.05
C GLN A 78 -8.85 -24.07 3.21
N PRO A 79 -9.40 -24.20 4.43
CA PRO A 79 -8.84 -23.52 5.60
C PRO A 79 -7.48 -24.11 5.97
N ILE A 80 -6.58 -23.22 6.40
CA ILE A 80 -5.26 -23.58 6.92
C ILE A 80 -5.31 -23.58 8.44
N ALA A 81 -4.89 -24.69 9.03
CA ALA A 81 -4.85 -24.84 10.50
C ALA A 81 -3.61 -24.21 11.13
N ASN A 82 -3.66 -23.99 12.45
CA ASN A 82 -2.55 -23.51 13.30
C ASN A 82 -2.11 -22.06 13.00
N VAL A 83 -3.04 -21.23 12.56
CA VAL A 83 -2.85 -19.79 12.43
C VAL A 83 -2.75 -19.16 13.83
N PRO A 84 -1.85 -18.18 14.07
CA PRO A 84 -1.75 -17.54 15.38
C PRO A 84 -3.03 -16.79 15.74
N ALA A 85 -3.35 -16.72 17.05
CA ALA A 85 -4.47 -15.93 17.56
C ALA A 85 -4.25 -14.44 17.25
N VAL A 86 -5.32 -13.75 16.87
CA VAL A 86 -5.28 -12.34 16.46
C VAL A 86 -6.17 -11.45 17.31
N PHE A 87 -5.84 -10.18 17.40
CA PHE A 87 -6.69 -9.13 17.97
C PHE A 87 -7.55 -8.52 16.85
N ALA A 88 -8.68 -9.17 16.55
CA ALA A 88 -9.57 -8.77 15.45
C ALA A 88 -10.53 -7.64 15.85
N LYS A 89 -9.99 -6.45 16.16
CA LYS A 89 -10.77 -5.27 16.52
C LYS A 89 -10.52 -4.13 15.53
N ARG A 90 -11.58 -3.58 14.92
CA ARG A 90 -11.53 -2.49 13.93
C ARG A 90 -10.60 -2.84 12.74
N GLN A 91 -9.40 -2.20 12.67
CA GLN A 91 -8.42 -2.45 11.60
C GLN A 91 -7.46 -3.61 11.91
N GLY A 92 -7.48 -4.12 13.14
CA GLY A 92 -6.65 -5.24 13.56
C GLY A 92 -7.19 -6.58 13.08
N GLY A 93 -6.34 -7.61 13.09
CA GLY A 93 -6.66 -8.98 12.69
C GLY A 93 -5.45 -9.70 12.12
N LEU A 94 -5.72 -10.76 11.35
CA LEU A 94 -4.74 -11.36 10.46
C LEU A 94 -4.67 -10.49 9.20
N LEU A 95 -3.53 -9.90 8.94
CA LEU A 95 -3.40 -8.88 7.92
C LEU A 95 -2.64 -9.42 6.72
N ASP A 96 -1.38 -9.12 6.55
CA ASP A 96 -0.65 -9.52 5.38
C ASP A 96 -0.08 -10.94 5.44
N VAL A 97 0.08 -11.54 4.26
CA VAL A 97 0.73 -12.84 4.07
C VAL A 97 1.70 -12.75 2.91
N VAL A 98 2.91 -13.26 3.11
CA VAL A 98 3.87 -13.50 2.05
C VAL A 98 4.43 -14.91 2.20
N MET A 99 4.52 -15.63 1.09
CA MET A 99 5.11 -16.96 1.03
C MET A 99 6.31 -16.98 0.10
N GLU A 100 7.38 -17.64 0.56
CA GLU A 100 8.54 -17.92 -0.27
C GLU A 100 8.96 -19.38 -0.01
N ASN A 101 8.99 -20.19 -1.06
CA ASN A 101 9.15 -21.63 -0.97
C ASN A 101 8.04 -22.25 -0.08
N SER A 102 8.38 -22.95 1.00
CA SER A 102 7.41 -23.47 1.98
C SER A 102 7.18 -22.55 3.18
N ARG A 103 7.90 -21.43 3.26
CA ARG A 103 7.89 -20.52 4.41
C ARG A 103 6.85 -19.45 4.25
N VAL A 104 5.96 -19.36 5.23
CA VAL A 104 4.88 -18.35 5.29
C VAL A 104 5.23 -17.31 6.35
N TYR A 105 5.15 -16.05 5.97
CA TYR A 105 5.24 -14.91 6.88
C TYR A 105 3.85 -14.29 7.00
N LEU A 106 3.41 -14.07 8.25
CA LEU A 106 2.14 -13.42 8.56
C LEU A 106 2.42 -12.17 9.38
N CYS A 107 1.94 -11.02 8.91
CA CYS A 107 1.88 -9.83 9.73
C CYS A 107 0.46 -9.67 10.29
N TYR A 108 0.36 -9.43 11.60
CA TYR A 108 -0.92 -9.48 12.30
C TYR A 108 -0.93 -8.59 13.55
N SER A 109 -2.10 -8.30 14.06
CA SER A 109 -2.26 -7.69 15.38
C SER A 109 -2.25 -8.78 16.45
N ARG A 110 -1.16 -8.88 17.19
CA ARG A 110 -0.97 -9.85 18.28
C ARG A 110 -1.73 -9.40 19.51
N PRO A 111 -2.59 -10.26 20.11
CA PRO A 111 -3.17 -9.99 21.41
C PRO A 111 -2.08 -9.87 22.48
N MET A 112 -2.22 -8.87 23.33
CA MET A 112 -1.34 -8.62 24.47
C MET A 112 -2.19 -8.51 25.75
N PRO A 113 -1.59 -8.57 26.96
CA PRO A 113 -2.33 -8.37 28.20
C PRO A 113 -3.14 -7.07 28.23
N ASP A 114 -4.11 -6.98 29.12
CA ASP A 114 -4.94 -5.80 29.38
C ASP A 114 -5.74 -5.30 28.16
N GLY A 115 -6.13 -6.20 27.25
CA GLY A 115 -6.88 -5.87 26.04
C GLY A 115 -6.10 -5.02 25.04
N LYS A 116 -4.78 -4.95 25.19
CA LYS A 116 -3.86 -4.29 24.26
C LYS A 116 -3.53 -5.19 23.07
N ALA A 117 -2.96 -4.60 22.05
CA ALA A 117 -2.40 -5.30 20.90
C ALA A 117 -1.11 -4.64 20.40
N ALA A 118 -0.26 -5.44 19.79
CA ALA A 118 0.93 -5.00 19.08
C ALA A 118 0.93 -5.52 17.65
N THR A 119 1.51 -4.79 16.70
CA THR A 119 1.82 -5.35 15.39
C THR A 119 2.97 -6.33 15.53
N ALA A 120 2.82 -7.52 14.95
CA ALA A 120 3.79 -8.60 15.04
C ALA A 120 4.00 -9.30 13.70
N LEU A 121 5.19 -9.88 13.53
CA LEU A 121 5.53 -10.76 12.42
C LEU A 121 5.71 -12.19 12.92
N TYR A 122 5.01 -13.12 12.26
CA TYR A 122 5.05 -14.54 12.54
C TYR A 122 5.58 -15.30 11.34
N GLN A 123 6.29 -16.38 11.54
CA GLN A 123 6.79 -17.29 10.52
C GLN A 123 6.38 -18.71 10.83
N ALA A 124 6.05 -19.50 9.80
CA ALA A 124 5.84 -20.94 9.88
C ALA A 124 6.12 -21.61 8.54
N GLU A 125 6.16 -22.93 8.50
CA GLU A 125 6.15 -23.69 7.26
C GLU A 125 4.73 -24.13 6.91
N LEU A 126 4.33 -24.00 5.64
CA LEU A 126 3.12 -24.59 5.13
C LEU A 126 3.36 -26.07 4.78
N ARG A 127 2.68 -26.97 5.45
CA ARG A 127 2.70 -28.42 5.17
C ARG A 127 1.27 -28.94 5.03
N GLY A 128 0.88 -29.26 3.81
CA GLY A 128 -0.51 -29.58 3.48
C GLY A 128 -1.42 -28.37 3.75
N ASN A 129 -2.42 -28.55 4.59
CA ASN A 129 -3.36 -27.50 5.00
C ASN A 129 -3.10 -27.04 6.46
N ALA A 130 -1.84 -27.00 6.91
CA ALA A 130 -1.52 -26.55 8.25
C ALA A 130 -0.17 -25.82 8.31
N LEU A 131 -0.08 -24.81 9.16
CA LEU A 131 1.18 -24.17 9.54
C LEU A 131 1.90 -25.03 10.58
N ARG A 132 3.22 -25.21 10.44
CA ARG A 132 4.07 -26.01 11.32
C ARG A 132 5.31 -25.20 11.73
N GLY A 133 5.83 -25.48 12.93
CA GLY A 133 7.05 -24.82 13.43
C GLY A 133 6.90 -23.31 13.59
N GLY A 134 5.70 -22.87 13.92
CA GLY A 134 5.39 -21.45 13.98
C GLY A 134 6.12 -20.71 15.10
N GLN A 135 6.67 -19.55 14.80
CA GLN A 135 7.36 -18.69 15.76
C GLN A 135 7.08 -17.21 15.48
N VAL A 136 7.04 -16.41 16.53
CA VAL A 136 6.95 -14.95 16.43
C VAL A 136 8.36 -14.40 16.26
N LEU A 137 8.63 -13.80 15.08
CA LEU A 137 9.93 -13.20 14.78
C LEU A 137 10.06 -11.79 15.39
N PHE A 138 8.95 -11.07 15.47
CA PHE A 138 8.94 -9.68 15.94
C PHE A 138 7.62 -9.35 16.62
N THR A 139 7.71 -8.53 17.65
CA THR A 139 6.55 -7.87 18.27
C THR A 139 6.95 -6.44 18.58
N SER A 140 6.12 -5.47 18.11
CA SER A 140 6.33 -4.05 18.42
C SER A 140 6.30 -3.82 19.93
N ASN A 141 7.19 -2.94 20.43
CA ASN A 141 7.22 -2.54 21.83
C ASN A 141 6.16 -1.47 22.17
N PHE A 142 5.42 -0.97 21.19
CA PHE A 142 4.31 -0.06 21.41
C PHE A 142 2.99 -0.82 21.51
N LEU A 143 2.45 -0.91 22.73
CA LEU A 143 1.22 -1.63 23.05
C LEU A 143 0.07 -0.63 23.23
N SER A 144 -1.03 -0.83 22.48
CA SER A 144 -2.19 0.07 22.54
C SER A 144 -3.50 -0.72 22.52
N THR A 145 -4.53 -0.20 23.19
CA THR A 145 -5.91 -0.68 23.07
C THR A 145 -6.60 -0.17 21.82
N SER A 146 -5.95 0.76 21.07
CA SER A 146 -6.44 1.31 19.81
C SER A 146 -6.57 0.22 18.76
N GLY A 147 -7.68 0.21 18.06
CA GLY A 147 -7.92 -0.67 16.91
C GLY A 147 -7.48 -0.06 15.58
N HIS A 148 -6.67 1.01 15.58
CA HIS A 148 -6.28 1.73 14.38
C HIS A 148 -4.80 1.58 14.04
N HIS A 149 -4.45 1.87 12.78
CA HIS A 149 -3.11 2.07 12.25
C HIS A 149 -2.11 0.98 12.64
N PHE A 150 -2.37 -0.27 12.28
CA PHE A 150 -1.43 -1.38 12.50
C PHE A 150 -0.31 -1.38 11.46
N GLY A 151 -0.52 -0.75 10.30
CA GLY A 151 0.39 -0.91 9.16
C GLY A 151 0.29 -2.32 8.58
N CYS A 152 1.40 -3.08 8.65
CA CYS A 152 1.40 -4.53 8.46
C CYS A 152 1.40 -4.98 6.98
N ARG A 153 2.22 -4.39 6.13
CA ARG A 153 2.55 -4.93 4.80
C ARG A 153 3.97 -5.45 4.79
N ILE A 154 4.17 -6.57 4.13
CA ILE A 154 5.45 -7.31 4.07
C ILE A 154 5.98 -7.29 2.65
N VAL A 155 7.29 -7.08 2.48
CA VAL A 155 8.01 -7.37 1.25
C VAL A 155 9.32 -8.09 1.53
N LEU A 156 9.62 -9.08 0.71
CA LEU A 156 10.87 -9.80 0.75
C LEU A 156 11.84 -9.20 -0.29
N ALA A 157 12.99 -8.70 0.15
CA ALA A 157 13.96 -8.08 -0.74
C ALA A 157 15.39 -8.50 -0.36
N GLY A 158 16.09 -9.20 -1.26
CA GLY A 158 17.40 -9.80 -0.98
C GLY A 158 17.34 -10.70 0.24
N ASP A 159 18.28 -10.53 1.16
CA ASP A 159 18.40 -11.33 2.38
C ASP A 159 17.50 -10.83 3.52
N PHE A 160 16.59 -9.88 3.23
CA PHE A 160 15.81 -9.22 4.26
C PHE A 160 14.30 -9.34 4.06
N ILE A 161 13.60 -9.21 5.19
CA ILE A 161 12.16 -9.03 5.31
C ILE A 161 11.95 -7.59 5.74
N TYR A 162 11.14 -6.83 4.98
CA TYR A 162 10.71 -5.49 5.37
C TYR A 162 9.21 -5.49 5.63
N PHE A 163 8.78 -4.78 6.67
CA PHE A 163 7.35 -4.60 6.93
C PHE A 163 7.07 -3.29 7.67
N GLY A 164 5.95 -2.67 7.32
CA GLY A 164 5.56 -1.38 7.87
C GLY A 164 4.76 -1.49 9.16
N LEU A 165 4.99 -0.60 10.10
CA LEU A 165 4.25 -0.44 11.34
C LEU A 165 3.55 0.92 11.36
N GLY A 166 2.27 0.95 11.71
CA GLY A 166 1.56 2.19 11.96
C GLY A 166 1.76 2.73 13.37
N GLU A 167 1.39 3.99 13.57
CA GLU A 167 1.53 4.70 14.86
C GLU A 167 0.37 4.44 15.85
N ARG A 168 -0.56 3.57 15.48
CA ARG A 168 -1.65 3.09 16.33
C ARG A 168 -2.63 4.18 16.81
N GLY A 169 -2.68 5.32 16.12
CA GLY A 169 -3.50 6.48 16.47
C GLY A 169 -2.86 7.43 17.48
N GLU A 170 -1.62 7.15 17.89
CA GLU A 170 -0.82 7.96 18.80
C GLU A 170 0.31 8.66 18.01
N ARG A 171 -0.07 9.69 17.26
CA ARG A 171 0.75 10.30 16.19
C ARG A 171 2.19 10.63 16.59
N ASP A 172 2.40 11.16 17.79
CA ASP A 172 3.72 11.65 18.24
C ASP A 172 4.71 10.49 18.46
N THR A 173 4.20 9.27 18.67
CA THR A 173 5.02 8.06 18.81
C THR A 173 5.80 7.71 17.56
N ALA A 174 5.37 8.19 16.38
CA ALA A 174 6.10 8.00 15.13
C ALA A 174 7.46 8.72 15.10
N GLN A 175 7.66 9.72 15.98
CA GLN A 175 8.93 10.44 16.15
C GLN A 175 9.71 10.00 17.40
N ASP A 176 9.15 9.13 18.24
CA ASP A 176 9.85 8.61 19.43
C ASP A 176 10.91 7.57 19.03
N ASN A 177 12.18 7.92 19.25
CA ASN A 177 13.31 7.05 18.88
C ASN A 177 13.44 5.77 19.72
N ALA A 178 12.70 5.62 20.82
CA ALA A 178 12.67 4.41 21.62
C ALA A 178 11.64 3.38 21.14
N LEU A 179 10.70 3.79 20.25
CA LEU A 179 9.58 3.00 19.82
C LEU A 179 9.71 2.52 18.37
N TYR A 180 9.07 1.38 18.07
CA TYR A 180 8.89 0.88 16.70
C TYR A 180 7.66 1.49 16.00
N SER A 181 6.90 2.32 16.68
CA SER A 181 5.70 2.97 16.18
C SER A 181 6.02 3.83 14.95
N GLY A 182 5.19 3.74 13.90
CA GLY A 182 5.40 4.52 12.67
C GLY A 182 6.76 4.26 11.99
N ALA A 183 7.21 3.00 11.98
CA ALA A 183 8.50 2.63 11.39
C ALA A 183 8.33 1.53 10.32
N VAL A 184 9.31 1.43 9.44
CA VAL A 184 9.56 0.23 8.64
C VAL A 184 10.65 -0.58 9.31
N ILE A 185 10.39 -1.86 9.51
CA ILE A 185 11.30 -2.79 10.17
C ILE A 185 11.97 -3.67 9.12
N ARG A 186 13.26 -3.93 9.33
CA ARG A 186 14.08 -4.83 8.52
C ARG A 186 14.63 -5.96 9.37
N LEU A 187 14.29 -7.20 9.04
CA LEU A 187 14.87 -8.40 9.62
C LEU A 187 15.64 -9.18 8.55
N ALA A 188 16.68 -9.91 8.97
CA ALA A 188 17.23 -10.96 8.13
C ALA A 188 16.23 -12.12 7.97
N ARG A 189 16.45 -12.99 6.98
CA ARG A 189 15.56 -14.13 6.69
C ARG A 189 15.49 -15.16 7.82
N ASP A 190 16.46 -15.18 8.72
CA ASP A 190 16.46 -16.02 9.93
C ASP A 190 15.65 -15.41 11.08
N GLY A 191 15.08 -14.20 10.90
CA GLY A 191 14.30 -13.50 11.89
C GLY A 191 15.11 -12.58 12.80
N SER A 192 16.43 -12.51 12.65
CA SER A 192 17.26 -11.59 13.44
C SER A 192 17.04 -10.14 13.00
N LEU A 193 16.99 -9.21 13.98
CA LEU A 193 16.88 -7.79 13.71
C LEU A 193 18.17 -7.28 13.06
N ALA A 194 18.05 -6.66 11.88
CA ALA A 194 19.17 -5.97 11.25
C ALA A 194 19.66 -4.80 12.13
N PRO A 195 20.88 -4.29 11.95
CA PRO A 195 21.30 -3.05 12.56
C PRO A 195 20.30 -1.92 12.23
N ALA A 196 20.07 -1.01 13.18
CA ALA A 196 19.30 0.20 12.92
C ALA A 196 19.96 1.03 11.81
N SER A 197 19.14 1.68 10.98
CA SER A 197 19.65 2.52 9.89
C SER A 197 19.84 3.98 10.30
N GLY A 198 19.24 4.42 11.41
CA GLY A 198 19.38 5.77 11.95
C GLY A 198 19.97 5.78 13.35
N ASP A 199 20.50 6.94 13.74
CA ASP A 199 21.11 7.13 15.05
C ASP A 199 20.07 7.04 16.18
N ASN A 200 20.44 6.32 17.25
CA ASN A 200 19.60 6.11 18.44
C ASN A 200 18.25 5.42 18.17
N TRP A 201 18.09 4.74 17.03
CA TRP A 201 16.91 3.94 16.74
C TRP A 201 17.07 2.50 17.27
N PRO A 202 15.96 1.81 17.60
CA PRO A 202 16.03 0.39 17.95
C PRO A 202 16.54 -0.45 16.78
N LYS A 203 17.23 -1.56 17.09
CA LYS A 203 17.63 -2.54 16.05
C LYS A 203 16.43 -2.92 15.20
N GLY A 204 16.66 -3.11 13.92
CA GLY A 204 15.62 -3.44 12.94
C GLY A 204 14.92 -2.24 12.31
N VAL A 205 14.97 -1.05 12.87
CA VAL A 205 14.35 0.13 12.27
C VAL A 205 15.12 0.56 11.03
N PHE A 206 14.44 0.52 9.87
CA PHE A 206 14.97 0.93 8.57
C PHE A 206 14.66 2.39 8.25
N SER A 207 13.40 2.81 8.49
CA SER A 207 12.92 4.20 8.34
C SER A 207 11.86 4.50 9.39
N LYS A 208 11.56 5.79 9.63
CA LYS A 208 10.59 6.27 10.62
C LYS A 208 9.72 7.39 10.06
N GLY A 209 8.82 7.88 10.90
CA GLY A 209 7.95 9.00 10.55
C GLY A 209 6.82 8.60 9.62
N HIS A 210 6.35 7.35 9.71
CA HIS A 210 5.20 6.85 8.98
C HIS A 210 3.93 6.91 9.83
N ARG A 211 2.79 7.20 9.19
CA ARG A 211 1.49 7.18 9.86
C ARG A 211 0.86 5.80 9.86
N ASN A 212 0.56 5.27 8.70
CA ASN A 212 -0.15 4.01 8.53
C ASN A 212 0.15 3.38 7.18
N PRO A 213 1.29 2.72 7.02
CA PRO A 213 1.67 2.00 5.80
C PRO A 213 0.63 0.95 5.42
N GLN A 214 0.16 0.94 4.17
CA GLN A 214 -0.88 0.04 3.70
C GLN A 214 -0.50 -0.74 2.45
N GLY A 215 0.58 -0.36 1.79
CA GLY A 215 1.17 -1.09 0.68
C GLY A 215 2.68 -0.97 0.70
N ILE A 216 3.36 -2.04 0.30
CA ILE A 216 4.80 -2.08 0.12
C ILE A 216 5.10 -2.98 -1.08
N ALA A 217 6.00 -2.57 -1.95
CA ALA A 217 6.42 -3.37 -3.09
C ALA A 217 7.89 -3.10 -3.43
N ARG A 218 8.58 -4.11 -3.96
CA ARG A 218 9.92 -3.95 -4.50
C ARG A 218 9.81 -3.59 -5.98
N HIS A 219 10.47 -2.50 -6.37
CA HIS A 219 10.56 -2.13 -7.78
C HIS A 219 11.34 -3.19 -8.57
N PRO A 220 10.78 -3.76 -9.65
CA PRO A 220 11.37 -4.95 -10.30
C PRO A 220 12.72 -4.67 -10.95
N ARG A 221 12.98 -3.45 -11.40
CA ARG A 221 14.20 -3.05 -12.11
C ARG A 221 15.28 -2.53 -11.17
N THR A 222 14.93 -1.58 -10.28
CA THR A 222 15.92 -0.91 -9.41
C THR A 222 16.16 -1.65 -8.11
N GLY A 223 15.20 -2.49 -7.69
CA GLY A 223 15.24 -3.18 -6.41
C GLY A 223 14.86 -2.32 -5.21
N GLU A 224 14.56 -1.03 -5.41
CA GLU A 224 14.09 -0.12 -4.39
C GLU A 224 12.77 -0.57 -3.78
N ILE A 225 12.55 -0.23 -2.54
CA ILE A 225 11.32 -0.55 -1.83
C ILE A 225 10.43 0.69 -1.84
N TRP A 226 9.26 0.55 -2.41
CA TRP A 226 8.23 1.57 -2.43
C TRP A 226 7.18 1.25 -1.38
N LEU A 227 6.73 2.28 -0.69
CA LEU A 227 5.70 2.20 0.34
C LEU A 227 4.68 3.29 0.10
N HIS A 228 3.40 2.99 0.26
CA HIS A 228 2.39 4.03 0.41
C HIS A 228 1.70 3.92 1.77
N GLU A 229 1.20 5.06 2.20
CA GLU A 229 0.54 5.19 3.49
C GLU A 229 -0.65 6.14 3.47
N HIS A 230 -1.54 5.96 4.45
CA HIS A 230 -2.68 6.84 4.63
C HIS A 230 -2.29 8.13 5.33
N GLY A 231 -2.58 9.26 4.72
CA GLY A 231 -2.69 10.54 5.39
C GLY A 231 -3.97 10.65 6.24
N PRO A 232 -4.19 11.80 6.90
CA PRO A 232 -5.48 12.06 7.58
C PRO A 232 -6.59 12.38 6.56
N LYS A 233 -7.03 13.61 6.45
CA LYS A 233 -8.02 14.03 5.43
C LYS A 233 -7.29 14.56 4.19
N GLY A 234 -6.95 13.70 3.23
CA GLY A 234 -5.99 13.95 2.14
C GLY A 234 -4.57 13.61 2.57
N GLY A 235 -3.60 13.74 1.64
CA GLY A 235 -2.20 13.48 1.92
C GLY A 235 -1.85 12.01 2.11
N ASP A 236 -2.59 11.10 1.45
CA ASP A 236 -2.05 9.76 1.22
C ASP A 236 -0.86 9.90 0.30
N GLU A 237 0.20 9.13 0.50
CA GLU A 237 1.45 9.35 -0.21
C GLU A 237 2.18 8.05 -0.57
N ILE A 238 3.02 8.15 -1.61
CA ILE A 238 3.98 7.11 -1.97
C ILE A 238 5.37 7.61 -1.63
N ASN A 239 6.13 6.77 -0.96
CA ASN A 239 7.51 6.97 -0.55
C ASN A 239 8.43 5.92 -1.16
N ILE A 240 9.60 6.32 -1.68
CA ILE A 240 10.70 5.41 -1.98
C ILE A 240 11.56 5.32 -0.74
N LEU A 241 11.63 4.14 -0.13
CA LEU A 241 12.25 3.97 1.18
C LEU A 241 13.78 4.08 1.11
N GLN A 242 14.33 4.89 2.00
CA GLN A 242 15.76 5.07 2.20
C GLN A 242 16.17 4.68 3.63
N ALA A 243 17.31 4.03 3.75
CA ALA A 243 17.85 3.66 5.05
C ALA A 243 18.17 4.91 5.88
N GLY A 244 17.67 4.95 7.12
CA GLY A 244 17.88 6.09 8.02
C GLY A 244 17.00 7.31 7.74
N ALA A 245 16.11 7.26 6.75
CA ALA A 245 15.21 8.38 6.45
C ALA A 245 14.05 8.46 7.44
N ASN A 246 13.65 9.70 7.74
CA ASN A 246 12.44 10.05 8.47
C ASN A 246 11.45 10.71 7.52
N TYR A 247 10.24 10.15 7.38
CA TYR A 247 9.19 10.63 6.47
C TYR A 247 8.26 11.67 7.13
N GLY A 248 8.56 12.05 8.35
CA GLY A 248 8.11 13.30 8.97
C GLY A 248 6.76 13.29 9.66
N TRP A 249 5.92 12.25 9.53
CA TRP A 249 4.66 12.21 10.28
C TRP A 249 4.89 12.29 11.81
N PRO A 250 4.18 13.15 12.58
CA PRO A 250 3.13 14.09 12.19
C PRO A 250 3.63 15.54 11.98
N ILE A 251 4.93 15.78 11.92
CA ILE A 251 5.53 17.13 11.81
C ILE A 251 5.28 17.72 10.42
N VAL A 252 5.48 16.91 9.37
CA VAL A 252 5.12 17.26 8.00
C VAL A 252 3.96 16.37 7.54
N SER A 253 3.01 16.94 6.79
CA SER A 253 1.88 16.22 6.21
C SER A 253 1.20 17.04 5.12
N HIS A 254 0.85 16.41 4.02
CA HIS A 254 0.04 17.00 2.96
C HIS A 254 -1.47 16.96 3.26
N GLY A 255 -1.88 16.31 4.35
CA GLY A 255 -3.27 16.18 4.77
C GLY A 255 -3.76 17.31 5.69
N ARG A 256 -5.01 17.17 6.11
CA ARG A 256 -5.66 18.07 7.07
C ARG A 256 -6.30 17.26 8.20
N GLU A 257 -6.59 17.88 9.31
CA GLU A 257 -7.36 17.25 10.39
C GLU A 257 -8.79 16.92 9.93
N TYR A 258 -9.38 15.84 10.46
CA TYR A 258 -10.73 15.42 10.08
C TYR A 258 -11.81 16.45 10.41
N TYR A 259 -11.62 17.19 11.49
CA TYR A 259 -12.50 18.31 11.91
C TYR A 259 -12.15 19.64 11.23
N GLY A 260 -11.16 19.64 10.34
CA GLY A 260 -10.65 20.84 9.64
C GLY A 260 -9.42 21.40 10.33
N GLY A 261 -8.68 22.26 9.60
CA GLY A 261 -7.42 22.80 10.06
C GLY A 261 -6.19 22.04 9.57
N LYS A 262 -5.03 22.49 10.00
CA LYS A 262 -3.72 21.94 9.62
C LYS A 262 -3.35 20.77 10.55
N VAL A 263 -2.57 19.83 10.06
CA VAL A 263 -1.85 18.86 10.90
C VAL A 263 -0.64 19.58 11.48
N GLY A 264 -0.45 19.53 12.80
CA GLY A 264 0.63 20.25 13.47
C GLY A 264 0.69 21.72 13.06
N GLU A 265 1.85 22.18 12.63
CA GLU A 265 2.07 23.55 12.11
C GLU A 265 1.62 23.70 10.65
N GLY A 266 1.24 22.61 9.98
CA GLY A 266 0.80 22.59 8.59
C GLY A 266 1.94 22.64 7.57
N LEU A 267 3.08 22.14 7.97
CA LEU A 267 4.24 21.97 7.08
C LEU A 267 3.98 20.80 6.14
N THR A 268 4.29 20.98 4.86
CA THR A 268 4.29 19.90 3.85
C THR A 268 5.70 19.41 3.52
N GLN A 269 6.72 20.21 3.91
CA GLN A 269 8.13 19.89 3.77
C GLN A 269 8.92 20.55 4.90
N ALA A 270 9.99 19.92 5.37
CA ALA A 270 10.93 20.51 6.31
C ALA A 270 12.30 19.82 6.21
N ALA A 271 13.36 20.52 6.58
CA ALA A 271 14.71 19.97 6.60
C ALA A 271 14.81 18.76 7.54
N GLY A 272 15.50 17.71 7.09
CA GLY A 272 15.64 16.45 7.84
C GLY A 272 14.54 15.41 7.62
N PHE A 273 13.53 15.72 6.80
CA PHE A 273 12.48 14.78 6.41
C PHE A 273 12.54 14.49 4.91
N ALA A 274 12.25 13.23 4.56
CA ALA A 274 12.17 12.80 3.17
C ALA A 274 10.81 13.16 2.57
N ASP A 275 10.84 13.70 1.35
CA ASP A 275 9.63 14.05 0.60
C ASP A 275 9.02 12.81 -0.09
N PRO A 276 7.68 12.71 -0.17
CA PRO A 276 7.02 11.69 -0.97
C PRO A 276 7.23 11.92 -2.48
N VAL A 277 7.19 10.83 -3.24
CA VAL A 277 7.26 10.90 -4.72
C VAL A 277 5.88 11.06 -5.38
N TRP A 278 4.80 10.85 -4.62
CA TRP A 278 3.42 11.04 -5.05
C TRP A 278 2.51 11.35 -3.87
N VAL A 279 1.52 12.21 -4.06
CA VAL A 279 0.55 12.60 -3.03
C VAL A 279 -0.86 12.62 -3.61
N TRP A 280 -1.83 12.04 -2.88
CA TRP A 280 -3.24 12.11 -3.22
C TRP A 280 -3.99 13.13 -2.38
N ILE A 281 -4.59 14.12 -3.04
CA ILE A 281 -5.52 15.08 -2.46
C ILE A 281 -6.71 15.21 -3.41
N PRO A 282 -7.89 14.69 -3.04
CA PRO A 282 -8.27 14.07 -1.76
C PRO A 282 -7.67 12.67 -1.55
N SER A 283 -7.62 12.21 -0.29
CA SER A 283 -7.23 10.84 0.07
C SER A 283 -8.04 9.81 -0.71
N ILE A 284 -7.37 8.80 -1.26
CA ILE A 284 -7.99 7.64 -1.92
C ILE A 284 -8.10 6.43 -0.99
N ALA A 285 -7.46 6.49 0.19
CA ALA A 285 -7.21 5.37 1.08
C ALA A 285 -6.54 4.20 0.34
N PRO A 286 -5.28 4.37 -0.12
CA PRO A 286 -4.55 3.35 -0.86
C PRO A 286 -4.38 2.08 -0.02
N SER A 287 -4.32 0.92 -0.65
CA SER A 287 -4.33 -0.38 0.02
C SER A 287 -3.21 -1.30 -0.47
N GLY A 288 -3.48 -2.43 -1.14
CA GLY A 288 -2.43 -3.21 -1.78
C GLY A 288 -1.84 -2.49 -2.98
N MET A 289 -0.58 -2.79 -3.31
CA MET A 289 0.07 -2.31 -4.52
C MET A 289 0.99 -3.37 -5.13
N ALA A 290 1.10 -3.33 -6.46
CA ALA A 290 1.99 -4.21 -7.22
C ALA A 290 2.52 -3.50 -8.47
N PHE A 291 3.81 -3.67 -8.79
CA PHE A 291 4.31 -3.29 -10.09
C PHE A 291 3.81 -4.26 -11.15
N TYR A 292 3.44 -3.74 -12.31
CA TYR A 292 2.96 -4.54 -13.42
C TYR A 292 4.04 -4.68 -14.50
N ASP A 293 4.52 -5.90 -14.73
CA ASP A 293 5.60 -6.20 -15.68
C ASP A 293 5.22 -7.27 -16.72
N LYS A 294 3.92 -7.67 -16.76
CA LYS A 294 3.42 -8.74 -17.62
C LYS A 294 2.86 -8.23 -18.94
N ASP A 295 2.57 -9.16 -19.85
CA ASP A 295 2.15 -8.85 -21.22
C ASP A 295 0.62 -8.89 -21.42
N MET A 296 -0.17 -9.36 -20.45
CA MET A 296 -1.63 -9.42 -20.58
C MET A 296 -2.24 -8.01 -20.75
N PHE A 297 -1.70 -7.01 -20.08
CA PHE A 297 -2.08 -5.61 -20.22
C PHE A 297 -0.85 -4.76 -20.57
N PRO A 298 -0.43 -4.74 -21.87
CA PRO A 298 0.78 -4.04 -22.29
C PRO A 298 0.79 -2.55 -21.93
N GLU A 299 -0.40 -1.92 -21.90
CA GLU A 299 -0.61 -0.52 -21.52
C GLU A 299 -0.32 -0.21 -20.04
N LEU A 300 -0.24 -1.24 -19.18
CA LEU A 300 0.07 -1.09 -17.75
C LEU A 300 1.55 -1.40 -17.46
N LYS A 301 2.27 -1.95 -18.44
CA LYS A 301 3.62 -2.47 -18.25
C LYS A 301 4.59 -1.41 -17.80
N GLY A 302 5.36 -1.70 -16.74
CA GLY A 302 6.31 -0.79 -16.12
C GLY A 302 5.70 0.18 -15.12
N GLY A 303 4.38 0.17 -14.93
CA GLY A 303 3.68 1.02 -13.96
C GLY A 303 3.38 0.33 -12.64
N LEU A 304 2.76 1.09 -11.74
CA LEU A 304 2.36 0.67 -10.41
C LEU A 304 0.83 0.61 -10.30
N LEU A 305 0.30 -0.54 -9.89
CA LEU A 305 -1.11 -0.73 -9.56
C LEU A 305 -1.34 -0.43 -8.09
N VAL A 306 -2.39 0.33 -7.77
CA VAL A 306 -2.76 0.69 -6.39
C VAL A 306 -4.27 0.51 -6.18
N GLY A 307 -4.64 -0.28 -5.19
CA GLY A 307 -6.03 -0.43 -4.77
C GLY A 307 -6.50 0.78 -3.94
N SER A 308 -7.79 1.11 -4.01
CA SER A 308 -8.42 2.16 -3.21
C SER A 308 -9.61 1.62 -2.43
N LEU A 309 -9.57 1.82 -1.13
CA LEU A 309 -10.68 1.49 -0.23
C LEU A 309 -11.80 2.53 -0.32
N LYS A 310 -11.46 3.82 -0.41
CA LYS A 310 -12.43 4.91 -0.38
C LYS A 310 -13.23 5.00 -1.66
N PHE A 311 -12.56 4.98 -2.81
CA PHE A 311 -13.22 5.12 -4.11
C PHE A 311 -13.58 3.77 -4.74
N ARG A 312 -13.23 2.64 -4.11
CA ARG A 312 -13.52 1.28 -4.61
C ARG A 312 -12.97 1.10 -6.02
N SER A 313 -11.73 1.52 -6.21
CA SER A 313 -11.11 1.66 -7.53
C SER A 313 -9.75 1.00 -7.57
N LEU A 314 -9.32 0.57 -8.77
CA LEU A 314 -7.94 0.22 -9.07
C LEU A 314 -7.33 1.35 -9.87
N TYR A 315 -6.25 1.91 -9.36
CA TYR A 315 -5.45 2.94 -10.00
C TYR A 315 -4.22 2.32 -10.65
N HIS A 316 -3.79 2.91 -11.75
CA HIS A 316 -2.50 2.68 -12.36
C HIS A 316 -1.73 3.99 -12.41
N LEU A 317 -0.51 3.97 -11.92
CA LEU A 317 0.45 5.06 -12.04
C LEU A 317 1.48 4.68 -13.11
N SER A 318 1.53 5.44 -14.20
CA SER A 318 2.65 5.33 -15.14
C SER A 318 3.90 5.94 -14.53
N LEU A 319 5.07 5.43 -14.88
CA LEU A 319 6.34 5.95 -14.39
C LEU A 319 7.08 6.64 -15.53
N ASP A 320 7.73 7.78 -15.24
CA ASP A 320 8.77 8.39 -16.05
C ASP A 320 10.10 8.22 -15.30
N GLY A 321 10.98 7.39 -15.85
CA GLY A 321 12.13 6.90 -15.13
C GLY A 321 11.71 6.09 -13.89
N GLU A 322 11.97 6.63 -12.71
CA GLU A 322 11.72 5.98 -11.41
C GLU A 322 10.71 6.75 -10.55
N LYS A 323 9.90 7.62 -11.17
CA LYS A 323 8.90 8.43 -10.44
C LYS A 323 7.53 8.31 -11.10
N PRO A 324 6.44 8.36 -10.30
CA PRO A 324 5.10 8.46 -10.85
C PRO A 324 4.96 9.73 -11.70
N ALA A 325 4.39 9.57 -12.89
CA ALA A 325 4.22 10.65 -13.86
C ALA A 325 2.75 10.97 -14.13
N SER A 326 1.91 9.95 -14.21
CA SER A 326 0.47 10.14 -14.43
C SER A 326 -0.34 9.05 -13.75
N GLU A 327 -1.61 9.32 -13.54
CA GLU A 327 -2.57 8.43 -12.90
C GLU A 327 -3.76 8.18 -13.83
N GLN A 328 -4.21 6.92 -13.87
CA GLN A 328 -5.48 6.55 -14.49
C GLN A 328 -6.25 5.55 -13.61
N VAL A 329 -7.57 5.58 -13.70
CA VAL A 329 -8.45 4.61 -13.03
C VAL A 329 -8.77 3.48 -14.02
N ILE A 330 -8.35 2.25 -13.69
CA ILE A 330 -8.61 1.05 -14.51
C ILE A 330 -9.97 0.46 -14.17
N LEU A 331 -10.30 0.39 -12.88
CA LEU A 331 -11.54 -0.19 -12.37
C LEU A 331 -12.17 0.75 -11.36
N LYS A 332 -13.48 1.03 -11.52
CA LYS A 332 -14.20 1.93 -10.62
C LYS A 332 -15.51 1.29 -10.15
N GLN A 333 -15.64 1.10 -8.84
CA GLN A 333 -16.88 0.68 -8.15
C GLN A 333 -17.50 -0.65 -8.66
N LYS A 334 -16.69 -1.58 -9.19
CA LYS A 334 -17.18 -2.86 -9.73
C LYS A 334 -17.14 -4.02 -8.72
N ILE A 335 -16.21 -3.98 -7.76
CA ILE A 335 -15.97 -5.11 -6.84
C ILE A 335 -15.98 -4.71 -5.34
N GLY A 336 -16.34 -3.48 -5.01
CA GLY A 336 -16.28 -2.96 -3.63
C GLY A 336 -14.93 -2.34 -3.28
N ARG A 337 -14.62 -2.28 -1.98
CA ARG A 337 -13.39 -1.68 -1.42
C ARG A 337 -12.20 -2.58 -1.77
N ILE A 338 -11.33 -2.15 -2.67
CA ILE A 338 -10.16 -2.95 -3.04
C ILE A 338 -9.17 -2.94 -1.86
N ARG A 339 -8.84 -4.11 -1.35
CA ARG A 339 -7.95 -4.29 -0.19
C ARG A 339 -6.55 -4.70 -0.60
N ASP A 340 -6.42 -5.59 -1.56
CA ASP A 340 -5.11 -6.05 -2.03
C ASP A 340 -5.06 -6.20 -3.54
N VAL A 341 -3.86 -6.08 -4.08
CA VAL A 341 -3.58 -6.14 -5.51
C VAL A 341 -2.36 -7.03 -5.71
N MET A 342 -2.50 -8.04 -6.55
CA MET A 342 -1.42 -8.94 -6.93
C MET A 342 -1.44 -9.19 -8.43
N VAL A 343 -0.28 -9.35 -9.04
CA VAL A 343 -0.14 -9.73 -10.44
C VAL A 343 0.17 -11.23 -10.50
N ALA A 344 -0.69 -12.00 -11.17
CA ALA A 344 -0.50 -13.41 -11.36
C ALA A 344 0.57 -13.71 -12.43
N GLU A 345 1.07 -14.94 -12.46
CA GLU A 345 2.12 -15.36 -13.41
C GLU A 345 1.72 -15.16 -14.87
N ASP A 346 0.46 -15.41 -15.21
CA ASP A 346 -0.10 -15.22 -16.55
C ASP A 346 -0.43 -13.76 -16.90
N GLY A 347 -0.19 -12.84 -15.98
CA GLY A 347 -0.41 -11.40 -16.15
C GLY A 347 -1.80 -10.92 -15.75
N ALA A 348 -2.70 -11.80 -15.29
CA ALA A 348 -3.96 -11.35 -14.71
C ALA A 348 -3.73 -10.56 -13.42
N ILE A 349 -4.66 -9.66 -13.10
CA ILE A 349 -4.62 -8.89 -11.85
C ILE A 349 -5.60 -9.54 -10.87
N LEU A 350 -5.08 -9.96 -9.72
CA LEU A 350 -5.87 -10.52 -8.62
C LEU A 350 -6.17 -9.42 -7.60
N LEU A 351 -7.42 -9.30 -7.20
CA LEU A 351 -7.89 -8.27 -6.27
C LEU A 351 -8.66 -8.89 -5.12
N LEU A 352 -8.42 -8.41 -3.91
CA LEU A 352 -9.25 -8.70 -2.75
C LEU A 352 -10.19 -7.53 -2.45
N SER A 353 -11.44 -7.81 -2.07
CA SER A 353 -12.40 -6.77 -1.65
C SER A 353 -12.70 -6.83 -0.15
N ASP A 354 -12.45 -5.72 0.58
CA ASP A 354 -12.70 -5.58 2.03
C ASP A 354 -14.18 -5.33 2.31
N GLU A 355 -14.97 -6.38 2.20
CA GLU A 355 -16.41 -6.36 2.46
C GLU A 355 -16.78 -7.57 3.34
N VAL A 356 -17.96 -7.53 3.99
CA VAL A 356 -18.50 -8.70 4.73
C VAL A 356 -18.67 -9.91 3.80
N ASN A 357 -19.18 -9.68 2.58
CA ASN A 357 -19.22 -10.64 1.49
C ASN A 357 -18.07 -10.42 0.51
N GLY A 358 -16.88 -10.14 1.04
CA GLY A 358 -15.68 -9.92 0.26
C GLY A 358 -15.25 -11.15 -0.51
N GLY A 359 -14.24 -11.02 -1.34
CA GLY A 359 -13.76 -12.14 -2.15
C GLY A 359 -12.51 -11.83 -2.93
N LEU A 360 -12.05 -12.87 -3.60
CA LEU A 360 -10.98 -12.81 -4.59
C LEU A 360 -11.60 -12.63 -5.98
N TYR A 361 -11.04 -11.71 -6.73
CA TYR A 361 -11.44 -11.41 -8.10
C TYR A 361 -10.23 -11.50 -9.02
N ARG A 362 -10.47 -11.98 -10.23
CA ARG A 362 -9.48 -12.04 -11.30
C ARG A 362 -9.90 -11.08 -12.41
N LEU A 363 -8.99 -10.20 -12.79
CA LEU A 363 -9.13 -9.34 -13.96
C LEU A 363 -8.25 -9.91 -15.07
N SER A 364 -8.84 -10.16 -16.21
CA SER A 364 -8.16 -10.59 -17.43
C SER A 364 -8.62 -9.75 -18.62
N ARG A 365 -7.97 -9.87 -19.76
CA ARG A 365 -8.51 -9.34 -21.02
C ARG A 365 -9.70 -10.19 -21.50
N ASP A 366 -10.63 -9.52 -22.17
CA ASP A 366 -11.69 -10.18 -22.92
C ASP A 366 -11.13 -10.95 -24.13
#